data_452a994a00f1bff820ce657c0bdf9f0c
#
_entry.id   452a994a00f1bff820ce657c0bdf9f0c
#
_cell.length_a   1.000
_cell.length_b   1.000
_cell.length_c   1.000
_cell.angle_alpha   90.00
_cell.angle_beta   90.00
_cell.angle_gamma   90.00
#
_symmetry.space_group_name_H-M   'P 1'
#
loop_
_entity.id
_entity.type
_entity.pdbx_description
1 polymer ?
#
loop_
_entity_poly.entity_id
_entity_poly.type
_entity_poly.pdbx_seq_one_letter_code
_entity_poly.pdbx_strand_id
1 'polypeptide(L)'
;MSALLYQKGKQMRKAIVYASVHHGNTEKLVKRIADECQFSLIDAVKQPNADLSSYDMIGCASGIYFSKFHQSLLGFAEKNLPDNKKVFLICTYGGNANYKSIEQILSKKHSKVIGKFGCKGYDTFGPFKLVGGIAKGHPDEEDIKNTVEFVKGL
;
A
#
# COMPACT_ATOMS: atom_id res chain seq x y z
N MET A 1 29.84 17.44 17.27
CA MET A 1 30.19 16.79 16.00
C MET A 1 29.60 15.41 15.84
N SER A 2 29.73 14.56 16.82
CA SER A 2 29.24 13.19 16.77
C SER A 2 27.71 13.07 16.62
N ALA A 3 26.94 13.90 17.31
CA ALA A 3 25.48 13.86 17.24
C ALA A 3 24.92 14.22 15.87
N LEU A 4 25.51 15.23 15.21
CA LEU A 4 25.12 15.64 13.86
C LEU A 4 25.49 14.59 12.80
N LEU A 5 26.67 13.97 12.94
CA LEU A 5 27.11 12.91 12.07
C LEU A 5 26.25 11.65 12.25
N TYR A 6 25.87 11.35 13.48
CA TYR A 6 24.99 10.23 13.79
C TYR A 6 23.61 10.42 13.16
N GLN A 7 23.03 11.62 13.26
CA GLN A 7 21.74 11.94 12.66
C GLN A 7 21.77 11.88 11.13
N LYS A 8 22.87 12.31 10.50
CA LYS A 8 23.06 12.22 9.05
C LYS A 8 23.16 10.77 8.57
N GLY A 9 23.70 9.88 9.40
CA GLY A 9 23.81 8.46 9.08
C GLY A 9 22.55 7.66 9.30
N LYS A 10 21.54 8.20 10.00
CA LYS A 10 20.30 7.51 10.32
C LYS A 10 19.32 7.62 9.15
N GLN A 11 19.18 6.54 8.37
CA GLN A 11 18.21 6.48 7.29
C GLN A 11 16.83 6.11 7.83
N MET A 12 15.79 6.70 7.24
CA MET A 12 14.40 6.33 7.49
C MET A 12 14.16 4.89 7.01
N ARG A 13 13.63 4.05 7.88
CA ARG A 13 13.24 2.68 7.51
C ARG A 13 11.80 2.69 7.02
N LYS A 14 11.61 2.16 5.83
CA LYS A 14 10.32 2.22 5.12
C LYS A 14 9.90 0.84 4.66
N ALA A 15 8.62 0.53 4.85
CA ALA A 15 8.03 -0.72 4.39
C ALA A 15 6.68 -0.48 3.74
N ILE A 16 6.32 -1.35 2.81
CA ILE A 16 4.96 -1.43 2.28
C ILE A 16 4.41 -2.80 2.59
N VAL A 17 3.29 -2.84 3.29
CA VAL A 17 2.48 -4.04 3.47
C VAL A 17 1.43 -4.05 2.38
N TYR A 18 1.33 -5.12 1.63
CA TYR A 18 0.40 -5.17 0.51
C TYR A 18 -0.34 -6.49 0.42
N ALA A 19 -1.50 -6.44 -0.23
CA ALA A 19 -2.25 -7.61 -0.65
C ALA A 19 -2.55 -7.48 -2.14
N SER A 20 -2.12 -8.45 -2.93
CA SER A 20 -2.29 -8.43 -4.38
C SER A 20 -2.69 -9.85 -4.82
N VAL A 21 -4.00 -10.12 -4.76
CA VAL A 21 -4.54 -11.45 -5.01
C VAL A 21 -5.28 -11.55 -6.35
N HIS A 22 -5.36 -10.45 -7.11
CA HIS A 22 -6.13 -10.39 -8.36
C HIS A 22 -5.32 -9.69 -9.45
N HIS A 23 -4.91 -10.44 -10.46
CA HIS A 23 -4.13 -9.98 -11.62
C HIS A 23 -2.78 -9.33 -11.30
N GLY A 24 -2.31 -9.34 -10.06
CA GLY A 24 -1.03 -8.75 -9.69
C GLY A 24 -0.96 -7.23 -9.81
N ASN A 25 -2.10 -6.54 -9.83
CA ASN A 25 -2.15 -5.08 -10.04
C ASN A 25 -1.36 -4.30 -8.99
N THR A 26 -1.67 -4.53 -7.73
CA THR A 26 -1.01 -3.85 -6.61
C THR A 26 0.47 -4.24 -6.55
N GLU A 27 0.78 -5.50 -6.80
CA GLU A 27 2.15 -6.00 -6.77
C GLU A 27 3.05 -5.28 -7.78
N LYS A 28 2.56 -5.00 -8.98
CA LYS A 28 3.30 -4.21 -9.98
C LYS A 28 3.72 -2.84 -9.44
N LEU A 29 2.80 -2.17 -8.76
CA LEU A 29 3.08 -0.84 -8.21
C LEU A 29 4.11 -0.91 -7.09
N VAL A 30 3.90 -1.79 -6.11
CA VAL A 30 4.76 -1.83 -4.92
C VAL A 30 6.17 -2.32 -5.25
N LYS A 31 6.32 -3.21 -6.22
CA LYS A 31 7.65 -3.63 -6.68
C LYS A 31 8.44 -2.48 -7.29
N ARG A 32 7.80 -1.66 -8.11
CA ARG A 32 8.46 -0.49 -8.70
C ARG A 32 8.81 0.55 -7.64
N ILE A 33 7.91 0.79 -6.68
CA ILE A 33 8.20 1.69 -5.55
C ILE A 33 9.39 1.18 -4.74
N ALA A 34 9.43 -0.12 -4.46
CA ALA A 34 10.53 -0.72 -3.71
C ALA A 34 11.86 -0.51 -4.40
N ASP A 35 11.90 -0.72 -5.72
CA ASP A 35 13.11 -0.58 -6.51
C ASP A 35 13.60 0.87 -6.58
N GLU A 36 12.70 1.83 -6.76
CA GLU A 36 13.07 3.23 -6.96
C GLU A 36 13.16 4.04 -5.68
N CYS A 37 12.44 3.66 -4.63
CA CYS A 37 12.35 4.43 -3.37
C CYS A 37 12.87 3.67 -2.16
N GLN A 38 13.40 2.47 -2.34
CA GLN A 38 14.02 1.66 -1.28
C GLN A 38 13.06 1.33 -0.13
N PHE A 39 11.94 0.71 -0.45
CA PHE A 39 11.01 0.15 0.53
C PHE A 39 11.24 -1.35 0.69
N SER A 40 11.11 -1.83 1.91
CA SER A 40 10.94 -3.28 2.16
C SER A 40 9.50 -3.67 1.83
N LEU A 41 9.31 -4.80 1.17
CA LEU A 41 7.97 -5.28 0.84
C LEU A 41 7.56 -6.41 1.76
N ILE A 42 6.33 -6.34 2.24
CA ILE A 42 5.73 -7.36 3.11
C ILE A 42 4.39 -7.76 2.50
N ASP A 43 4.32 -9.00 2.03
CA ASP A 43 3.08 -9.58 1.51
C ASP A 43 2.22 -10.05 2.69
N ALA A 44 1.07 -9.41 2.91
CA ALA A 44 0.21 -9.70 4.06
C ALA A 44 -0.32 -11.15 4.06
N VAL A 45 -0.45 -11.76 2.88
CA VAL A 45 -0.89 -13.16 2.77
C VAL A 45 0.25 -14.11 3.16
N LYS A 46 1.45 -13.85 2.67
CA LYS A 46 2.62 -14.73 2.89
C LYS A 46 3.29 -14.53 4.24
N GLN A 47 3.24 -13.31 4.77
CA GLN A 47 3.91 -12.92 6.01
C GLN A 47 2.93 -12.31 7.02
N PRO A 48 1.89 -13.05 7.43
CA PRO A 48 0.80 -12.49 8.24
C PRO A 48 1.21 -12.04 9.64
N ASN A 49 2.41 -12.40 10.09
CA ASN A 49 2.89 -12.08 11.42
C ASN A 49 4.15 -11.20 11.42
N ALA A 50 4.46 -10.54 10.29
CA ALA A 50 5.63 -9.69 10.19
C ALA A 50 5.58 -8.54 11.20
N ASP A 51 6.73 -8.22 11.80
CA ASP A 51 6.88 -7.14 12.78
C ASP A 51 7.20 -5.83 12.06
N LEU A 52 6.39 -4.81 12.29
CA LEU A 52 6.57 -3.48 11.69
C LEU A 52 7.14 -2.44 12.66
N SER A 53 7.48 -2.84 13.88
CA SER A 53 7.87 -1.89 14.95
C SER A 53 9.09 -1.03 14.59
N SER A 54 10.02 -1.57 13.81
CA SER A 54 11.27 -0.88 13.44
C SER A 54 11.15 0.06 12.23
N TYR A 55 10.00 0.13 11.59
CA TYR A 55 9.81 1.00 10.43
C TYR A 55 9.27 2.37 10.84
N ASP A 56 9.79 3.40 10.19
CA ASP A 56 9.40 4.81 10.45
C ASP A 56 8.22 5.23 9.58
N MET A 57 8.15 4.72 8.36
CA MET A 57 7.08 5.00 7.41
C MET A 57 6.54 3.68 6.86
N ILE A 58 5.22 3.53 6.85
CA ILE A 58 4.57 2.31 6.40
C ILE A 58 3.54 2.64 5.34
N GLY A 59 3.63 1.98 4.18
CA GLY A 59 2.60 2.00 3.16
C GLY A 59 1.67 0.82 3.32
N CYS A 60 0.38 1.04 3.09
CA CYS A 60 -0.61 -0.03 3.00
C CYS A 60 -1.20 -0.01 1.59
N ALA A 61 -1.02 -1.08 0.84
CA ALA A 61 -1.41 -1.14 -0.56
C ALA A 61 -2.27 -2.38 -0.84
N SER A 62 -3.39 -2.19 -1.53
CA SER A 62 -4.32 -3.28 -1.83
C SER A 62 -5.15 -2.97 -3.06
N GLY A 63 -5.66 -4.03 -3.70
CA GLY A 63 -6.80 -3.90 -4.59
C GLY A 63 -8.06 -3.58 -3.80
N ILE A 64 -9.11 -3.19 -4.51
CA ILE A 64 -10.43 -2.92 -3.91
C ILE A 64 -11.36 -4.10 -4.21
N TYR A 65 -11.92 -4.69 -3.16
CA TYR A 65 -12.82 -5.84 -3.20
C TYR A 65 -14.10 -5.52 -2.46
N PHE A 66 -15.22 -5.42 -3.16
CA PHE A 66 -16.49 -4.97 -2.58
C PHE A 66 -16.32 -3.68 -1.79
N SER A 67 -15.70 -2.69 -2.41
CA SER A 67 -15.45 -1.35 -1.85
C SER A 67 -14.50 -1.33 -0.64
N LYS A 68 -13.74 -2.40 -0.40
CA LYS A 68 -12.83 -2.51 0.74
C LYS A 68 -11.45 -2.96 0.30
N PHE A 69 -10.43 -2.63 1.08
CA PHE A 69 -9.13 -3.26 0.99
C PHE A 69 -9.28 -4.76 1.28
N HIS A 70 -8.39 -5.56 0.74
CA HIS A 70 -8.44 -7.01 0.92
C HIS A 70 -8.38 -7.36 2.41
N GLN A 71 -9.17 -8.36 2.80
CA GLN A 71 -9.28 -8.76 4.21
C GLN A 71 -7.94 -9.18 4.84
N SER A 72 -7.03 -9.75 4.05
CA SER A 72 -5.70 -10.12 4.55
C SER A 72 -4.90 -8.91 5.01
N LEU A 73 -5.00 -7.78 4.29
CA LEU A 73 -4.34 -6.54 4.67
C LEU A 73 -5.03 -5.89 5.87
N LEU A 74 -6.36 -5.89 5.88
CA LEU A 74 -7.10 -5.33 7.02
C LEU A 74 -6.79 -6.10 8.31
N GLY A 75 -6.81 -7.42 8.25
CA GLY A 75 -6.45 -8.26 9.40
C GLY A 75 -5.01 -8.08 9.85
N PHE A 76 -4.09 -7.96 8.90
CA PHE A 76 -2.68 -7.68 9.19
C PHE A 76 -2.53 -6.35 9.94
N ALA A 77 -3.20 -5.30 9.44
CA ALA A 77 -3.12 -3.98 10.04
C ALA A 77 -3.68 -3.95 11.45
N GLU A 78 -4.83 -4.59 11.68
CA GLU A 78 -5.42 -4.68 13.02
C GLU A 78 -4.48 -5.37 14.02
N LYS A 79 -3.82 -6.43 13.59
CA LYS A 79 -2.99 -7.29 14.44
C LYS A 79 -1.57 -6.74 14.61
N ASN A 80 -0.96 -6.26 13.53
CA ASN A 80 0.49 -6.03 13.49
C ASN A 80 0.91 -4.57 13.32
N LEU A 81 0.01 -3.67 12.93
CA LEU A 81 0.40 -2.27 12.73
C LEU A 81 0.65 -1.61 14.09
N PRO A 82 1.85 -1.08 14.35
CA PRO A 82 2.12 -0.37 15.59
C PRO A 82 1.35 0.94 15.66
N ASP A 83 1.12 1.44 16.88
CA ASP A 83 0.49 2.74 17.08
C ASP A 83 1.39 3.89 16.68
N ASN A 84 0.79 5.03 16.33
CA ASN A 84 1.49 6.31 16.09
C ASN A 84 2.48 6.29 14.95
N LYS A 85 2.23 5.53 13.90
CA LYS A 85 3.08 5.50 12.71
C LYS A 85 2.59 6.47 11.64
N LYS A 86 3.52 6.91 10.79
CA LYS A 86 3.19 7.63 9.54
C LYS A 86 2.84 6.60 8.49
N VAL A 87 1.64 6.70 7.91
CA VAL A 87 1.12 5.71 6.97
C VAL A 87 0.63 6.39 5.70
N PHE A 88 0.99 5.85 4.55
CA PHE A 88 0.37 6.24 3.28
C PHE A 88 -0.42 5.06 2.71
N LEU A 89 -1.40 5.37 1.87
CA LEU A 89 -2.32 4.40 1.33
C LEU A 89 -2.28 4.37 -0.19
N ILE A 90 -2.25 3.19 -0.75
CA ILE A 90 -2.32 2.98 -2.20
C ILE A 90 -3.39 1.93 -2.49
N CYS A 91 -4.25 2.20 -3.48
CA CYS A 91 -5.18 1.20 -3.95
C CYS A 91 -5.20 1.10 -5.47
N THR A 92 -5.47 -0.11 -5.96
CA THR A 92 -5.78 -0.35 -7.36
C THR A 92 -7.26 -0.72 -7.44
N TYR A 93 -7.95 -0.20 -8.43
CA TYR A 93 -9.40 -0.38 -8.54
C TYR A 93 -9.85 -0.50 -9.99
N GLY A 94 -10.89 -1.32 -10.22
CA GLY A 94 -11.56 -1.33 -11.50
C GLY A 94 -12.62 -0.24 -11.57
N GLY A 95 -13.45 -0.13 -10.53
CA GLY A 95 -14.51 0.87 -10.42
C GLY A 95 -14.04 2.16 -9.74
N ASN A 96 -13.99 2.16 -8.42
CA ASN A 96 -13.69 3.36 -7.61
C ASN A 96 -12.66 3.08 -6.52
N ALA A 97 -11.82 4.07 -6.23
CA ALA A 97 -10.97 4.05 -5.05
C ALA A 97 -11.81 4.13 -3.78
N ASN A 98 -11.42 3.42 -2.74
CA ASN A 98 -12.08 3.51 -1.44
C ASN A 98 -11.08 3.16 -0.33
N TYR A 99 -10.83 4.10 0.57
CA TYR A 99 -9.87 3.94 1.66
C TYR A 99 -10.52 3.77 3.03
N LYS A 100 -11.86 3.80 3.08
CA LYS A 100 -12.60 3.85 4.35
C LYS A 100 -12.29 2.67 5.27
N SER A 101 -12.20 1.47 4.71
CA SER A 101 -11.96 0.26 5.51
C SER A 101 -10.63 0.30 6.25
N ILE A 102 -9.55 0.72 5.58
CA ILE A 102 -8.23 0.82 6.22
C ILE A 102 -8.14 2.05 7.11
N GLU A 103 -8.75 3.16 6.72
CA GLU A 103 -8.74 4.39 7.53
C GLU A 103 -9.39 4.19 8.91
N GLN A 104 -10.41 3.35 9.00
CA GLN A 104 -11.04 3.01 10.27
C GLN A 104 -10.08 2.32 11.24
N ILE A 105 -9.26 1.41 10.71
CA ILE A 105 -8.25 0.71 11.50
C ILE A 105 -7.14 1.67 11.93
N LEU A 106 -6.67 2.50 10.99
CA LEU A 106 -5.60 3.47 11.27
C LEU A 106 -6.00 4.48 12.35
N SER A 107 -7.25 4.90 12.35
CA SER A 107 -7.79 5.80 13.39
C SER A 107 -7.66 5.18 14.78
N LYS A 108 -7.99 3.91 14.92
CA LYS A 108 -7.86 3.18 16.20
C LYS A 108 -6.41 3.03 16.65
N LYS A 109 -5.47 3.02 15.70
CA LYS A 109 -4.03 2.91 15.95
C LYS A 109 -3.36 4.27 16.13
N HIS A 110 -4.12 5.36 16.10
CA HIS A 110 -3.59 6.72 16.18
C HIS A 110 -2.51 6.99 15.12
N SER A 111 -2.63 6.36 13.96
CA SER A 111 -1.70 6.53 12.85
C SER A 111 -2.00 7.80 12.08
N LYS A 112 -0.96 8.47 11.61
CA LYS A 112 -1.09 9.66 10.77
C LYS A 112 -1.08 9.25 9.31
N VAL A 113 -2.19 9.47 8.60
CA VAL A 113 -2.25 9.24 7.14
C VAL A 113 -1.60 10.44 6.45
N ILE A 114 -0.43 10.21 5.84
CA ILE A 114 0.36 11.27 5.20
C ILE A 114 0.06 11.42 3.71
N GLY A 115 -0.69 10.52 3.12
CA GLY A 115 -1.10 10.62 1.72
C GLY A 115 -1.90 9.41 1.28
N LYS A 116 -2.70 9.60 0.22
CA LYS A 116 -3.51 8.54 -0.40
C LYS A 116 -3.39 8.66 -1.90
N PHE A 117 -3.22 7.55 -2.60
CA PHE A 117 -3.15 7.51 -4.05
C PHE A 117 -3.82 6.24 -4.58
N GLY A 118 -4.59 6.38 -5.64
CA GLY A 118 -5.22 5.24 -6.29
C GLY A 118 -5.09 5.31 -7.80
N CYS A 119 -4.99 4.17 -8.44
CA CYS A 119 -5.00 4.07 -9.88
C CYS A 119 -5.82 2.86 -10.34
N LYS A 120 -6.18 2.87 -11.62
CA LYS A 120 -6.94 1.77 -12.20
C LYS A 120 -6.13 0.48 -12.23
N GLY A 121 -6.82 -0.64 -12.06
CA GLY A 121 -6.26 -1.99 -12.20
C GLY A 121 -7.27 -2.88 -12.89
N TYR A 122 -6.78 -3.81 -13.71
CA TYR A 122 -7.65 -4.75 -14.41
C TYR A 122 -8.45 -5.57 -13.39
N ASP A 123 -9.77 -5.53 -13.52
CA ASP A 123 -10.68 -6.10 -12.54
C ASP A 123 -11.73 -6.98 -13.21
N THR A 124 -11.72 -8.26 -12.83
CA THR A 124 -12.73 -9.25 -13.25
C THR A 124 -13.53 -9.75 -12.06
N PHE A 125 -13.45 -9.06 -10.92
CA PHE A 125 -14.07 -9.48 -9.66
C PHE A 125 -15.56 -9.15 -9.63
N GLY A 126 -16.38 -10.10 -9.12
CA GLY A 126 -17.82 -9.90 -8.99
C GLY A 126 -18.50 -9.64 -10.32
N PRO A 127 -19.37 -8.61 -10.41
CA PRO A 127 -20.14 -8.35 -11.63
C PRO A 127 -19.28 -7.93 -12.83
N PHE A 128 -18.06 -7.48 -12.65
CA PHE A 128 -17.16 -7.12 -13.75
C PHE A 128 -16.80 -8.33 -14.62
N LYS A 129 -16.83 -9.52 -14.05
CA LYS A 129 -16.59 -10.78 -14.78
C LYS A 129 -17.58 -10.99 -15.92
N LEU A 130 -18.82 -10.53 -15.76
CA LEU A 130 -19.89 -10.69 -16.75
C LEU A 130 -19.62 -9.92 -18.05
N VAL A 131 -18.85 -8.86 -17.97
CA VAL A 131 -18.50 -8.01 -19.13
C VAL A 131 -17.04 -8.21 -19.58
N GLY A 132 -16.37 -9.27 -19.11
CA GLY A 132 -14.98 -9.57 -19.45
C GLY A 132 -13.95 -8.76 -18.67
N GLY A 133 -14.38 -8.10 -17.59
CA GLY A 133 -13.53 -7.25 -16.77
C GLY A 133 -13.58 -5.78 -17.18
N ILE A 134 -13.02 -4.93 -16.33
CA ILE A 134 -12.90 -3.49 -16.59
C ILE A 134 -11.46 -3.04 -16.35
N ALA A 135 -11.09 -1.87 -16.88
CA ALA A 135 -9.76 -1.28 -16.77
C ALA A 135 -8.64 -2.20 -17.29
N LYS A 136 -8.89 -2.95 -18.35
CA LYS A 136 -7.90 -3.84 -18.96
C LYS A 136 -6.68 -3.04 -19.39
N GLY A 137 -5.48 -3.58 -19.14
CA GLY A 137 -4.22 -2.89 -19.42
C GLY A 137 -3.74 -1.97 -18.30
N HIS A 138 -4.48 -1.84 -17.22
CA HIS A 138 -4.09 -1.05 -16.05
C HIS A 138 -3.71 -1.97 -14.87
N PRO A 139 -2.73 -1.55 -14.03
CA PRO A 139 -1.95 -0.31 -14.16
C PRO A 139 -1.03 -0.33 -15.39
N ASP A 140 -0.99 0.77 -16.13
CA ASP A 140 -0.03 0.95 -17.22
C ASP A 140 1.22 1.69 -16.72
N GLU A 141 2.18 1.98 -17.62
CA GLU A 141 3.43 2.64 -17.23
C GLU A 141 3.20 4.05 -16.68
N GLU A 142 2.19 4.76 -17.15
CA GLU A 142 1.85 6.08 -16.63
C GLU A 142 1.30 5.98 -15.19
N ASP A 143 0.42 5.01 -14.95
CA ASP A 143 -0.10 4.74 -13.60
C ASP A 143 1.04 4.43 -12.62
N ILE A 144 1.98 3.59 -13.04
CA ILE A 144 3.13 3.21 -12.23
C ILE A 144 4.01 4.43 -11.94
N LYS A 145 4.31 5.21 -12.97
CA LYS A 145 5.11 6.43 -12.83
C LYS A 145 4.47 7.41 -11.84
N ASN A 146 3.18 7.65 -11.98
CA ASN A 146 2.44 8.57 -11.11
C ASN A 146 2.44 8.09 -9.66
N THR A 147 2.33 6.78 -9.46
CA THR A 147 2.37 6.17 -8.13
C THR A 147 3.75 6.38 -7.48
N VAL A 148 4.82 6.14 -8.22
CA VAL A 148 6.19 6.35 -7.73
C VAL A 148 6.42 7.82 -7.38
N GLU A 149 5.98 8.74 -8.24
CA GLU A 149 6.11 10.18 -7.99
C GLU A 149 5.33 10.62 -6.75
N PHE A 150 4.14 10.05 -6.54
CA PHE A 150 3.37 10.29 -5.31
C PHE A 150 4.19 9.90 -4.07
N VAL A 151 4.78 8.72 -4.07
CA VAL A 151 5.58 8.23 -2.93
C VAL A 151 6.82 9.09 -2.72
N LYS A 152 7.50 9.50 -3.79
CA LYS A 152 8.67 10.37 -3.69
C LYS A 152 8.36 11.73 -3.07
N GLY A 153 7.13 12.20 -3.18
CA GLY A 153 6.69 13.47 -2.64
C GLY A 153 6.27 13.45 -1.16
N LEU A 154 6.28 12.28 -0.54
CA LEU A 154 5.86 12.13 0.87
C LEU A 154 6.95 12.56 1.86
#